data_1a4e897943f0554d823c4c091949b20e
#
_entry.id   1a4e897943f0554d823c4c091949b20e
#
_cell.length_a   1.000
_cell.length_b   1.000
_cell.length_c   1.000
_cell.angle_alpha   90.00
_cell.angle_beta   90.00
_cell.angle_gamma   90.00
#
_symmetry.space_group_name_H-M   'P 1'
#
loop_
_entity.id
_entity.type
_entity.pdbx_description
1 polymer ?
#
loop_
_entity_poly.entity_id
_entity_poly.type
_entity_poly.pdbx_seq_one_letter_code
_entity_poly.pdbx_strand_id
1 'polypeptide(L)'
;TDVFIAMELMGTCAEKLKKRIQGPIPERILGKMTVAIVKALFYLKEKHGVIHRDVKPSNILLDERGQVKLCDFGISGRLVDSKAKTRSAGCAAYMAPERIDPPDPTKPDYDIRADVWSLGISLVELATGQFPYQNCKTDFEVLTKVLQEDPPLLPPAMGFSGDFQAFVRDCLTKDHRKRPKYNKLLEHNFIKRYETLEVDVATWFKDVMARTESPRTGGGLSHHHLPFFTR
;
A
#
# COMPACT_ATOMS: atom_id res chain seq x y z
N THR A 1 29.05 12.16 -20.68
CA THR A 1 27.74 12.75 -20.94
C THR A 1 26.82 12.48 -19.76
N ASP A 2 26.42 13.54 -19.06
CA ASP A 2 25.58 13.37 -17.89
C ASP A 2 24.12 13.26 -18.30
N VAL A 3 23.40 12.38 -17.65
CA VAL A 3 21.97 12.20 -17.88
C VAL A 3 21.23 12.74 -16.67
N PHE A 4 20.33 13.69 -16.90
CA PHE A 4 19.53 14.25 -15.82
C PHE A 4 18.11 13.70 -15.94
N ILE A 5 17.59 13.16 -14.83
CA ILE A 5 16.22 12.67 -14.77
C ILE A 5 15.45 13.63 -13.88
N ALA A 6 14.43 14.28 -14.44
CA ALA A 6 13.54 15.12 -13.66
C ALA A 6 12.49 14.24 -12.98
N MET A 7 12.41 14.33 -11.65
CA MET A 7 11.42 13.60 -10.88
C MET A 7 10.57 14.57 -10.07
N GLU A 8 9.30 14.24 -9.93
CA GLU A 8 8.43 15.01 -9.06
C GLU A 8 8.83 14.82 -7.61
N LEU A 9 8.94 15.92 -6.88
CA LEU A 9 9.29 15.87 -5.47
C LEU A 9 8.03 15.67 -4.64
N MET A 10 7.93 14.54 -3.97
CA MET A 10 6.83 14.22 -3.07
C MET A 10 7.26 14.52 -1.62
N GLY A 11 6.30 14.76 -0.76
CA GLY A 11 6.57 15.10 0.63
C GLY A 11 7.17 13.95 1.43
N THR A 12 6.54 12.80 1.42
CA THR A 12 7.02 11.60 2.12
C THR A 12 6.24 10.36 1.68
N CYS A 13 6.68 9.19 2.12
CA CYS A 13 5.92 7.95 1.94
C CYS A 13 5.03 7.66 3.15
N ALA A 14 4.04 6.80 2.95
CA ALA A 14 3.08 6.43 4.00
C ALA A 14 3.76 5.73 5.19
N GLU A 15 4.81 4.94 4.95
CA GLU A 15 5.54 4.30 6.05
C GLU A 15 6.19 5.32 6.97
N LYS A 16 6.88 6.30 6.40
CA LYS A 16 7.52 7.37 7.19
C LYS A 16 6.47 8.23 7.88
N LEU A 17 5.35 8.47 7.23
CA LEU A 17 4.26 9.23 7.80
C LEU A 17 3.66 8.50 9.02
N LYS A 18 3.46 7.20 8.92
CA LYS A 18 3.01 6.38 10.04
C LYS A 18 3.97 6.48 11.22
N LYS A 19 5.26 6.40 10.97
CA LYS A 19 6.30 6.53 12.01
C LYS A 19 6.29 7.91 12.66
N ARG A 20 6.11 8.96 11.87
CA ARG A 20 6.03 10.33 12.40
C ARG A 20 4.81 10.53 13.29
N ILE A 21 3.67 10.01 12.89
CA ILE A 21 2.43 10.15 13.66
C ILE A 21 2.48 9.30 14.92
N GLN A 22 3.17 8.16 14.87
CA GLN A 22 3.21 7.16 15.96
C GLN A 22 1.81 6.67 16.33
N GLY A 23 0.98 6.48 15.32
CA GLY A 23 -0.39 6.05 15.51
C GLY A 23 -1.14 5.87 14.19
N PRO A 24 -2.45 5.64 14.26
CA PRO A 24 -3.24 5.39 13.07
C PRO A 24 -3.43 6.62 12.20
N ILE A 25 -3.57 6.38 10.90
CA ILE A 25 -3.97 7.40 9.93
C ILE A 25 -5.50 7.37 9.85
N PRO A 26 -6.18 8.53 9.86
CA PRO A 26 -7.65 8.57 9.82
C PRO A 26 -8.24 7.90 8.59
N GLU A 27 -9.42 7.29 8.76
CA GLU A 27 -10.11 6.60 7.66
C GLU A 27 -10.33 7.51 6.46
N ARG A 28 -10.73 8.77 6.65
CA ARG A 28 -10.98 9.69 5.55
C ARG A 28 -9.76 9.91 4.66
N ILE A 29 -8.58 9.90 5.25
CA ILE A 29 -7.31 10.03 4.52
C ILE A 29 -7.00 8.72 3.79
N LEU A 30 -7.15 7.59 4.49
CA LEU A 30 -6.94 6.27 3.89
C LEU A 30 -7.92 6.01 2.74
N GLY A 31 -9.14 6.53 2.83
CA GLY A 31 -10.12 6.43 1.76
C GLY A 31 -9.64 7.12 0.48
N LYS A 32 -9.14 8.35 0.61
CA LYS A 32 -8.59 9.07 -0.55
C LYS A 32 -7.33 8.39 -1.09
N MET A 33 -6.48 7.89 -0.21
CA MET A 33 -5.29 7.14 -0.62
C MET A 33 -5.68 5.88 -1.39
N THR A 34 -6.67 5.15 -0.89
CA THR A 34 -7.13 3.90 -1.50
C THR A 34 -7.69 4.14 -2.89
N VAL A 35 -8.51 5.17 -3.07
CA VAL A 35 -9.06 5.53 -4.38
C VAL A 35 -7.91 5.80 -5.37
N ALA A 36 -6.93 6.59 -4.97
CA ALA A 36 -5.79 6.93 -5.83
C ALA A 36 -4.98 5.68 -6.21
N ILE A 37 -4.73 4.80 -5.24
CA ILE A 37 -3.92 3.59 -5.47
C ILE A 37 -4.65 2.60 -6.37
N VAL A 38 -5.93 2.33 -6.12
CA VAL A 38 -6.71 1.38 -6.92
C VAL A 38 -6.82 1.88 -8.37
N LYS A 39 -7.06 3.18 -8.56
CA LYS A 39 -7.11 3.76 -9.90
C LYS A 39 -5.76 3.66 -10.61
N ALA A 40 -4.66 3.90 -9.89
CA ALA A 40 -3.31 3.79 -10.46
C ALA A 40 -3.00 2.36 -10.88
N LEU A 41 -3.30 1.38 -10.03
CA LEU A 41 -3.08 -0.03 -10.34
C LEU A 41 -3.94 -0.51 -11.51
N PHE A 42 -5.19 -0.07 -11.56
CA PHE A 42 -6.10 -0.37 -12.67
C PHE A 42 -5.59 0.21 -13.98
N TYR A 43 -5.13 1.47 -13.94
CA TYR A 43 -4.56 2.15 -15.11
C TYR A 43 -3.31 1.41 -15.62
N LEU A 44 -2.40 1.04 -14.73
CA LEU A 44 -1.19 0.30 -15.10
C LEU A 44 -1.52 -1.00 -15.81
N LYS A 45 -2.51 -1.73 -15.29
CA LYS A 45 -2.93 -3.00 -15.89
C LYS A 45 -3.60 -2.76 -17.24
N GLU A 46 -4.59 -1.88 -17.31
CA GLU A 46 -5.42 -1.71 -18.51
C GLU A 46 -4.69 -1.00 -19.66
N LYS A 47 -3.87 0.00 -19.34
CA LYS A 47 -3.21 0.80 -20.36
C LYS A 47 -1.79 0.32 -20.71
N HIS A 48 -1.12 -0.31 -19.77
CA HIS A 48 0.28 -0.69 -19.96
C HIS A 48 0.54 -2.18 -19.77
N GLY A 49 -0.45 -2.97 -19.36
CA GLY A 49 -0.27 -4.40 -19.11
C GLY A 49 0.76 -4.69 -18.03
N VAL A 50 0.87 -3.82 -17.02
CA VAL A 50 1.88 -3.91 -15.98
C VAL A 50 1.25 -4.22 -14.64
N ILE A 51 1.90 -5.10 -13.89
CA ILE A 51 1.56 -5.42 -12.52
C ILE A 51 2.66 -4.84 -11.62
N HIS A 52 2.30 -4.23 -10.53
CA HIS A 52 3.27 -3.53 -9.66
C HIS A 52 4.17 -4.49 -8.90
N ARG A 53 3.61 -5.45 -8.19
CA ARG A 53 4.27 -6.50 -7.41
C ARG A 53 4.94 -6.07 -6.11
N ASP A 54 4.90 -4.79 -5.75
CA ASP A 54 5.51 -4.30 -4.51
C ASP A 54 4.66 -3.21 -3.86
N VAL A 55 3.36 -3.47 -3.71
CA VAL A 55 2.45 -2.54 -3.03
C VAL A 55 2.67 -2.65 -1.53
N LYS A 56 3.12 -1.56 -0.93
CA LYS A 56 3.38 -1.45 0.51
C LYS A 56 3.48 0.02 0.90
N PRO A 57 3.37 0.36 2.20
CA PRO A 57 3.37 1.76 2.63
C PRO A 57 4.59 2.58 2.19
N SER A 58 5.77 1.98 2.10
CA SER A 58 6.96 2.71 1.64
C SER A 58 6.91 3.12 0.17
N ASN A 59 6.03 2.50 -0.62
CA ASN A 59 5.85 2.82 -2.04
C ASN A 59 4.61 3.68 -2.30
N ILE A 60 3.95 4.16 -1.27
CA ILE A 60 2.82 5.08 -1.38
C ILE A 60 3.31 6.46 -0.97
N LEU A 61 3.31 7.41 -1.89
CA LEU A 61 3.85 8.76 -1.67
C LEU A 61 2.73 9.78 -1.53
N LEU A 62 2.92 10.70 -0.59
CA LEU A 62 2.01 11.84 -0.38
C LEU A 62 2.79 13.14 -0.45
N ASP A 63 2.14 14.22 -0.91
CA ASP A 63 2.76 15.53 -0.98
C ASP A 63 1.88 16.63 -0.35
N GLU A 64 2.41 17.85 -0.33
CA GLU A 64 1.73 19.01 0.25
C GLU A 64 0.47 19.41 -0.52
N ARG A 65 0.30 18.95 -1.74
CA ARG A 65 -0.90 19.20 -2.54
C ARG A 65 -2.00 18.19 -2.26
N GLY A 66 -1.72 17.21 -1.39
CA GLY A 66 -2.66 16.13 -1.10
C GLY A 66 -2.71 15.07 -2.18
N GLN A 67 -1.72 15.04 -3.07
CA GLN A 67 -1.63 14.00 -4.09
C GLN A 67 -1.08 12.72 -3.51
N VAL A 68 -1.63 11.59 -3.94
CA VAL A 68 -1.18 10.26 -3.55
C VAL A 68 -0.73 9.53 -4.81
N LYS A 69 0.47 9.01 -4.81
CA LYS A 69 1.04 8.30 -5.94
C LYS A 69 1.70 7.01 -5.49
N LEU A 70 1.70 6.04 -6.38
CA LEU A 70 2.38 4.78 -6.17
C LEU A 70 3.73 4.84 -6.90
N CYS A 71 4.79 4.40 -6.26
CA CYS A 71 6.13 4.44 -6.83
C CYS A 71 6.82 3.09 -6.78
N ASP A 72 8.08 3.08 -7.23
CA ASP A 72 8.99 1.93 -7.20
C ASP A 72 8.53 0.77 -8.05
N PHE A 73 8.64 0.96 -9.38
CA PHE A 73 8.30 -0.06 -10.34
C PHE A 73 9.49 -0.97 -10.69
N GLY A 74 10.56 -0.94 -9.88
CA GLY A 74 11.78 -1.71 -10.16
C GLY A 74 11.60 -3.21 -10.28
N ILE A 75 10.56 -3.76 -9.63
CA ILE A 75 10.24 -5.18 -9.71
C ILE A 75 8.92 -5.44 -10.44
N SER A 76 8.34 -4.41 -11.04
CA SER A 76 7.09 -4.58 -11.77
C SER A 76 7.28 -5.52 -12.96
N GLY A 77 6.23 -6.26 -13.28
CA GLY A 77 6.25 -7.23 -14.36
C GLY A 77 5.19 -6.94 -15.41
N ARG A 78 5.54 -7.21 -16.66
CA ARG A 78 4.57 -7.12 -17.74
C ARG A 78 3.65 -8.34 -17.68
N LEU A 79 2.36 -8.11 -17.82
CA LEU A 79 1.40 -9.19 -17.85
C LEU A 79 1.40 -9.87 -19.20
N VAL A 80 1.48 -11.20 -19.17
CA VAL A 80 1.25 -12.04 -20.33
C VAL A 80 0.07 -12.92 -19.90
N ASP A 81 -1.03 -12.84 -20.62
CA ASP A 81 -2.27 -13.55 -20.26
C ASP A 81 -2.73 -13.23 -18.84
N SER A 82 -2.63 -11.96 -18.44
CA SER A 82 -3.00 -11.45 -17.12
C SER A 82 -2.13 -11.94 -15.96
N LYS A 83 -0.96 -12.51 -16.25
CA LYS A 83 -0.02 -13.00 -15.24
C LYS A 83 1.40 -12.62 -15.57
N ALA A 84 2.18 -12.31 -14.54
CA ALA A 84 3.61 -12.09 -14.69
C ALA A 84 4.36 -13.38 -14.42
N LYS A 85 5.36 -13.67 -15.21
CA LYS A 85 6.05 -14.96 -15.18
C LYS A 85 7.16 -15.08 -14.14
N THR A 86 7.55 -14.01 -13.50
CA THR A 86 8.65 -14.04 -12.54
C THR A 86 8.16 -14.43 -11.15
N ARG A 87 8.79 -15.41 -10.55
CA ARG A 87 8.37 -15.96 -9.28
C ARG A 87 8.71 -15.11 -8.07
N SER A 88 9.91 -14.56 -8.04
CA SER A 88 10.42 -13.91 -6.87
C SER A 88 10.35 -12.42 -6.99
N ALA A 89 9.30 -11.82 -6.56
CA ALA A 89 9.18 -10.37 -6.51
C ALA A 89 8.33 -9.96 -5.32
N GLY A 90 8.68 -8.86 -4.70
CA GLY A 90 7.94 -8.28 -3.60
C GLY A 90 8.51 -8.58 -2.22
N CYS A 91 7.97 -7.91 -1.22
CA CYS A 91 8.36 -8.04 0.16
C CYS A 91 7.53 -9.13 0.83
N ALA A 92 8.18 -10.05 1.54
CA ALA A 92 7.52 -11.16 2.24
C ALA A 92 6.39 -10.68 3.15
N ALA A 93 6.58 -9.54 3.80
CA ALA A 93 5.61 -8.98 4.75
C ALA A 93 4.23 -8.70 4.13
N TYR A 94 4.19 -8.41 2.83
CA TYR A 94 2.95 -8.04 2.12
C TYR A 94 2.53 -9.08 1.08
N MET A 95 3.15 -10.25 1.11
CA MET A 95 2.96 -11.27 0.08
C MET A 95 1.66 -12.05 0.29
N ALA A 96 0.90 -12.24 -0.79
CA ALA A 96 -0.36 -12.97 -0.77
C ALA A 96 -0.15 -14.48 -0.56
N PRO A 97 -1.15 -15.20 0.00
CA PRO A 97 -1.04 -16.64 0.23
C PRO A 97 -0.67 -17.47 -1.00
N GLU A 98 -1.27 -17.14 -2.16
CA GLU A 98 -0.98 -17.88 -3.39
C GLU A 98 0.42 -17.60 -3.94
N ARG A 99 1.07 -16.55 -3.48
CA ARG A 99 2.46 -16.26 -3.82
C ARG A 99 3.42 -17.04 -2.93
N ILE A 100 3.02 -17.31 -1.70
CA ILE A 100 3.81 -18.08 -0.75
C ILE A 100 3.72 -19.56 -1.09
N ASP A 101 2.48 -20.03 -1.34
CA ASP A 101 2.18 -21.42 -1.70
C ASP A 101 1.36 -21.42 -2.99
N PRO A 102 2.00 -21.40 -4.16
CA PRO A 102 1.29 -21.36 -5.43
C PRO A 102 0.44 -22.62 -5.64
N PRO A 103 -0.81 -22.48 -6.16
CA PRO A 103 -1.67 -23.62 -6.44
C PRO A 103 -1.04 -24.62 -7.42
N ASP A 104 -0.24 -24.13 -8.35
CA ASP A 104 0.53 -24.96 -9.27
C ASP A 104 2.00 -24.52 -9.20
N PRO A 105 2.85 -25.24 -8.44
CA PRO A 105 4.27 -24.87 -8.29
C PRO A 105 5.05 -24.87 -9.61
N THR A 106 4.54 -25.57 -10.63
CA THR A 106 5.21 -25.61 -11.94
C THR A 106 4.90 -24.38 -12.79
N LYS A 107 3.89 -23.59 -12.41
CA LYS A 107 3.50 -22.35 -13.08
C LYS A 107 3.43 -21.21 -12.08
N PRO A 108 4.56 -20.70 -11.60
CA PRO A 108 4.59 -19.67 -10.58
C PRO A 108 4.26 -18.31 -11.16
N ASP A 109 3.02 -18.10 -11.52
CA ASP A 109 2.54 -16.85 -12.11
C ASP A 109 2.14 -15.83 -11.04
N TYR A 110 2.26 -14.56 -11.36
CA TYR A 110 1.82 -13.48 -10.50
C TYR A 110 0.53 -12.87 -11.09
N ASP A 111 -0.55 -12.92 -10.34
CA ASP A 111 -1.83 -12.36 -10.72
C ASP A 111 -2.03 -11.00 -10.04
N ILE A 112 -2.79 -10.10 -10.65
CA ILE A 112 -3.08 -8.77 -10.10
C ILE A 112 -3.75 -8.83 -8.72
N ARG A 113 -4.45 -9.93 -8.41
CA ARG A 113 -5.11 -10.10 -7.11
C ARG A 113 -4.12 -10.23 -5.96
N ALA A 114 -2.85 -10.55 -6.24
CA ALA A 114 -1.80 -10.50 -5.23
C ALA A 114 -1.51 -9.07 -4.79
N ASP A 115 -1.59 -8.09 -5.70
CA ASP A 115 -1.46 -6.67 -5.33
C ASP A 115 -2.66 -6.20 -4.51
N VAL A 116 -3.84 -6.76 -4.74
CA VAL A 116 -5.04 -6.48 -3.93
C VAL A 116 -4.82 -6.91 -2.48
N TRP A 117 -4.25 -8.09 -2.26
CA TRP A 117 -3.89 -8.56 -0.92
C TRP A 117 -2.89 -7.60 -0.26
N SER A 118 -1.82 -7.24 -0.97
CA SER A 118 -0.78 -6.34 -0.46
C SER A 118 -1.37 -4.97 -0.07
N LEU A 119 -2.33 -4.47 -0.85
CA LEU A 119 -3.07 -3.25 -0.51
C LEU A 119 -3.85 -3.44 0.80
N GLY A 120 -4.53 -4.56 0.96
CA GLY A 120 -5.28 -4.85 2.19
C GLY A 120 -4.38 -4.87 3.44
N ILE A 121 -3.24 -5.53 3.38
CA ILE A 121 -2.27 -5.56 4.48
C ILE A 121 -1.77 -4.14 4.77
N SER A 122 -1.44 -3.37 3.74
CA SER A 122 -0.99 -1.99 3.88
C SER A 122 -2.05 -1.12 4.57
N LEU A 123 -3.31 -1.29 4.23
CA LEU A 123 -4.40 -0.53 4.84
C LEU A 123 -4.60 -0.89 6.32
N VAL A 124 -4.48 -2.16 6.68
CA VAL A 124 -4.54 -2.57 8.09
C VAL A 124 -3.40 -1.92 8.87
N GLU A 125 -2.20 -1.95 8.34
CA GLU A 125 -1.04 -1.33 8.98
C GLU A 125 -1.24 0.16 9.20
N LEU A 126 -1.67 0.89 8.17
CA LEU A 126 -1.84 2.34 8.24
C LEU A 126 -3.05 2.73 9.10
N ALA A 127 -4.13 1.95 9.07
CA ALA A 127 -5.34 2.23 9.85
C ALA A 127 -5.16 1.97 11.33
N THR A 128 -4.37 0.99 11.70
CA THR A 128 -4.11 0.64 13.11
C THR A 128 -2.84 1.29 13.65
N GLY A 129 -1.95 1.73 12.78
CA GLY A 129 -0.64 2.23 13.17
C GLY A 129 0.37 1.12 13.46
N GLN A 130 -0.01 -0.14 13.26
CA GLN A 130 0.84 -1.28 13.58
C GLN A 130 0.81 -2.32 12.47
N PHE A 131 1.98 -2.78 12.06
CA PHE A 131 2.08 -3.86 11.08
C PHE A 131 1.48 -5.15 11.67
N PRO A 132 0.57 -5.84 10.94
CA PRO A 132 -0.13 -7.01 11.48
C PRO A 132 0.77 -8.15 11.97
N TYR A 133 1.95 -8.30 11.38
CA TYR A 133 2.88 -9.38 11.72
C TYR A 133 4.14 -8.85 12.42
N GLN A 134 4.03 -7.73 13.12
CA GLN A 134 5.18 -7.09 13.78
C GLN A 134 5.85 -7.96 14.85
N ASN A 135 5.13 -8.93 15.40
CA ASN A 135 5.68 -9.81 16.43
C ASN A 135 6.42 -11.01 15.87
N CYS A 136 6.46 -11.16 14.55
CA CYS A 136 7.21 -12.22 13.90
C CYS A 136 8.70 -11.83 13.85
N LYS A 137 9.56 -12.79 14.18
CA LYS A 137 11.01 -12.54 14.20
C LYS A 137 11.68 -12.76 12.87
N THR A 138 11.09 -13.55 11.99
CA THR A 138 11.65 -13.89 10.70
C THR A 138 10.61 -13.80 9.61
N ASP A 139 11.06 -13.69 8.37
CA ASP A 139 10.16 -13.73 7.20
C ASP A 139 9.42 -15.07 7.14
N PHE A 140 10.07 -16.14 7.51
CA PHE A 140 9.45 -17.47 7.55
C PHE A 140 8.25 -17.51 8.49
N GLU A 141 8.34 -16.87 9.66
CA GLU A 141 7.21 -16.78 10.58
C GLU A 141 6.05 -16.00 9.98
N VAL A 142 6.34 -14.90 9.28
CA VAL A 142 5.31 -14.11 8.58
C VAL A 142 4.61 -14.98 7.55
N LEU A 143 5.37 -15.64 6.70
CA LEU A 143 4.81 -16.49 5.64
C LEU A 143 3.95 -17.61 6.21
N THR A 144 4.40 -18.22 7.30
CA THR A 144 3.66 -19.28 7.98
C THR A 144 2.33 -18.78 8.52
N LYS A 145 2.32 -17.61 9.16
CA LYS A 145 1.10 -17.02 9.68
C LYS A 145 0.10 -16.65 8.60
N VAL A 146 0.59 -16.09 7.49
CA VAL A 146 -0.27 -15.76 6.35
C VAL A 146 -1.01 -17.00 5.84
N LEU A 147 -0.31 -18.13 5.76
CA LEU A 147 -0.91 -19.38 5.28
C LEU A 147 -1.85 -20.04 6.28
N GLN A 148 -1.50 -20.03 7.56
CA GLN A 148 -2.19 -20.80 8.59
C GLN A 148 -3.27 -20.05 9.36
N GLU A 149 -3.13 -18.75 9.54
CA GLU A 149 -4.05 -17.95 10.32
C GLU A 149 -5.10 -17.25 9.46
N ASP A 150 -6.17 -16.81 10.09
CA ASP A 150 -7.15 -15.94 9.45
C ASP A 150 -6.51 -14.61 9.09
N PRO A 151 -6.99 -13.91 8.04
CA PRO A 151 -6.42 -12.64 7.66
C PRO A 151 -6.57 -11.58 8.77
N PRO A 152 -5.60 -10.66 8.87
CA PRO A 152 -5.66 -9.60 9.87
C PRO A 152 -6.67 -8.53 9.44
N LEU A 153 -7.86 -8.57 10.01
CA LEU A 153 -8.91 -7.61 9.69
C LEU A 153 -8.83 -6.37 10.57
N LEU A 154 -9.54 -5.31 10.18
CA LEU A 154 -9.63 -4.10 10.99
C LEU A 154 -10.37 -4.39 12.29
N PRO A 155 -9.85 -3.94 13.46
CA PRO A 155 -10.52 -4.14 14.73
C PRO A 155 -11.85 -3.40 14.78
N PRO A 156 -12.97 -4.07 15.10
CA PRO A 156 -14.26 -3.38 15.20
C PRO A 156 -14.30 -2.26 16.25
N ALA A 157 -13.48 -2.40 17.30
CA ALA A 157 -13.43 -1.44 18.40
C ALA A 157 -12.82 -0.08 18.02
N MET A 158 -12.14 0.02 16.88
CA MET A 158 -11.54 1.28 16.44
C MET A 158 -12.54 2.23 15.77
N GLY A 159 -13.78 1.80 15.57
CA GLY A 159 -14.82 2.68 15.05
C GLY A 159 -14.76 2.99 13.56
N PHE A 160 -14.10 2.14 12.77
CA PHE A 160 -14.09 2.31 11.32
C PHE A 160 -15.48 2.04 10.73
N SER A 161 -15.79 2.69 9.60
CA SER A 161 -17.05 2.46 8.93
C SER A 161 -17.19 1.00 8.47
N GLY A 162 -18.44 0.55 8.33
CA GLY A 162 -18.71 -0.77 7.80
C GLY A 162 -18.19 -0.95 6.38
N ASP A 163 -18.21 0.10 5.59
CA ASP A 163 -17.69 0.07 4.21
C ASP A 163 -16.18 -0.15 4.19
N PHE A 164 -15.43 0.50 5.09
CA PHE A 164 -13.99 0.31 5.19
C PHE A 164 -13.64 -1.10 5.65
N GLN A 165 -14.33 -1.56 6.69
CA GLN A 165 -14.12 -2.93 7.17
C GLN A 165 -14.42 -3.97 6.09
N ALA A 166 -15.50 -3.78 5.33
CA ALA A 166 -15.87 -4.70 4.24
C ALA A 166 -14.85 -4.66 3.11
N PHE A 167 -14.37 -3.48 2.76
CA PHE A 167 -13.36 -3.33 1.71
C PHE A 167 -12.06 -4.09 2.06
N VAL A 168 -11.58 -3.91 3.26
CA VAL A 168 -10.36 -4.60 3.73
C VAL A 168 -10.59 -6.11 3.77
N ARG A 169 -11.76 -6.55 4.23
CA ARG A 169 -12.10 -7.97 4.27
C ARG A 169 -12.06 -8.60 2.88
N ASP A 170 -12.58 -7.87 1.88
CA ASP A 170 -12.57 -8.34 0.50
C ASP A 170 -11.15 -8.41 -0.06
N CYS A 171 -10.33 -7.40 0.22
CA CYS A 171 -8.93 -7.39 -0.20
C CYS A 171 -8.14 -8.54 0.44
N LEU A 172 -8.48 -8.92 1.65
CA LEU A 172 -7.79 -9.97 2.41
C LEU A 172 -8.49 -11.32 2.35
N THR A 173 -9.24 -11.57 1.29
CA THR A 173 -9.80 -12.90 1.02
C THR A 173 -8.65 -13.84 0.65
N LYS A 174 -8.46 -14.90 1.45
CA LYS A 174 -7.30 -15.80 1.28
C LYS A 174 -7.35 -16.58 -0.02
N ASP A 175 -8.53 -17.05 -0.43
CA ASP A 175 -8.70 -17.71 -1.72
C ASP A 175 -8.64 -16.65 -2.83
N HIS A 176 -7.55 -16.61 -3.58
CA HIS A 176 -7.36 -15.61 -4.63
C HIS A 176 -8.43 -15.69 -5.72
N ARG A 177 -9.04 -16.84 -5.93
CA ARG A 177 -10.12 -16.99 -6.92
C ARG A 177 -11.38 -16.22 -6.51
N LYS A 178 -11.57 -16.01 -5.21
CA LYS A 178 -12.70 -15.25 -4.64
C LYS A 178 -12.36 -13.81 -4.36
N ARG A 179 -11.06 -13.46 -4.35
CA ARG A 179 -10.61 -12.08 -4.10
C ARG A 179 -10.96 -11.21 -5.30
N PRO A 180 -11.56 -10.03 -5.10
CA PRO A 180 -11.96 -9.17 -6.21
C PRO A 180 -10.78 -8.62 -6.99
N LYS A 181 -11.01 -8.39 -8.28
CA LYS A 181 -10.08 -7.66 -9.14
C LYS A 181 -10.41 -6.16 -9.08
N TYR A 182 -9.61 -5.34 -9.75
CA TYR A 182 -9.73 -3.88 -9.66
C TYR A 182 -11.09 -3.35 -10.12
N ASN A 183 -11.66 -3.90 -11.19
CA ASN A 183 -12.97 -3.47 -11.66
C ASN A 183 -14.05 -3.62 -10.59
N LYS A 184 -14.00 -4.72 -9.84
CA LYS A 184 -14.94 -4.94 -8.74
C LYS A 184 -14.64 -4.04 -7.54
N LEU A 185 -13.37 -3.81 -7.24
CA LEU A 185 -12.99 -2.90 -6.17
C LEU A 185 -13.44 -1.48 -6.45
N LEU A 186 -13.37 -1.03 -7.71
CA LEU A 186 -13.83 0.31 -8.10
C LEU A 186 -15.34 0.50 -7.92
N GLU A 187 -16.10 -0.59 -7.89
CA GLU A 187 -17.54 -0.55 -7.62
C GLU A 187 -17.89 -0.62 -6.13
N HIS A 188 -16.91 -0.86 -5.27
CA HIS A 188 -17.12 -1.00 -3.84
C HIS A 188 -17.61 0.31 -3.21
N ASN A 189 -18.53 0.21 -2.26
CA ASN A 189 -19.11 1.39 -1.59
C ASN A 189 -18.04 2.28 -0.96
N PHE A 190 -17.00 1.72 -0.39
CA PHE A 190 -15.89 2.47 0.18
C PHE A 190 -15.22 3.36 -0.87
N ILE A 191 -14.95 2.83 -2.04
CA ILE A 191 -14.34 3.58 -3.14
C ILE A 191 -15.29 4.66 -3.64
N LYS A 192 -16.55 4.31 -3.88
CA LYS A 192 -17.56 5.28 -4.36
C LYS A 192 -17.73 6.44 -3.38
N ARG A 193 -17.74 6.16 -2.10
CA ARG A 193 -17.83 7.18 -1.07
C ARG A 193 -16.69 8.19 -1.18
N TYR A 194 -15.45 7.70 -1.23
CA TYR A 194 -14.29 8.57 -1.20
C TYR A 194 -13.91 9.16 -2.57
N GLU A 195 -14.50 8.67 -3.67
CA GLU A 195 -14.38 9.34 -4.95
C GLU A 195 -15.10 10.68 -4.93
N THR A 196 -16.25 10.76 -4.25
CA THR A 196 -17.11 11.94 -4.27
C THR A 196 -17.01 12.80 -3.02
N LEU A 197 -16.62 12.22 -1.88
CA LEU A 197 -16.51 12.96 -0.65
C LEU A 197 -15.30 13.88 -0.70
N GLU A 198 -15.50 15.15 -0.38
CA GLU A 198 -14.40 16.09 -0.32
C GLU A 198 -13.63 15.90 0.98
N VAL A 199 -12.35 15.58 0.86
CA VAL A 199 -11.43 15.47 2.00
C VAL A 199 -10.20 16.27 1.66
N ASP A 200 -9.86 17.20 2.53
CA ASP A 200 -8.68 18.04 2.34
C ASP A 200 -7.44 17.31 2.86
N VAL A 201 -6.90 16.42 2.04
CA VAL A 201 -5.69 15.66 2.36
C VAL A 201 -4.50 16.60 2.51
N ALA A 202 -4.44 17.66 1.70
CA ALA A 202 -3.32 18.62 1.72
C ALA A 202 -3.17 19.29 3.08
N THR A 203 -4.27 19.81 3.64
CA THR A 203 -4.25 20.46 4.95
C THR A 203 -3.89 19.46 6.06
N TRP A 204 -4.49 18.28 6.02
CA TRP A 204 -4.15 17.23 6.98
C TRP A 204 -2.67 16.88 6.93
N PHE A 205 -2.11 16.70 5.73
CA PHE A 205 -0.71 16.38 5.55
C PHE A 205 0.21 17.47 6.10
N LYS A 206 -0.07 18.73 5.78
CA LYS A 206 0.71 19.86 6.28
C LYS A 206 0.67 19.97 7.81
N ASP A 207 -0.52 19.77 8.40
CA ASP A 207 -0.67 19.78 9.85
C ASP A 207 0.14 18.69 10.52
N VAL A 208 0.09 17.47 9.98
CA VAL A 208 0.84 16.34 10.51
C VAL A 208 2.34 16.62 10.43
N MET A 209 2.81 17.09 9.28
CA MET A 209 4.24 17.39 9.09
C MET A 209 4.71 18.50 10.04
N ALA A 210 3.90 19.52 10.27
CA ALA A 210 4.23 20.61 11.19
C ALA A 210 4.25 20.13 12.64
N ARG A 211 3.24 19.34 13.07
CA ARG A 211 3.15 18.87 14.45
C ARG A 211 4.21 17.85 14.81
N THR A 212 4.70 17.12 13.84
CA THR A 212 5.62 16.00 14.06
C THR A 212 7.05 16.34 13.67
N GLU A 213 7.32 17.60 13.33
CA GLU A 213 8.67 18.02 13.02
C GLU A 213 9.51 17.97 14.28
N SER A 214 10.66 17.31 14.21
CA SER A 214 11.57 17.22 15.34
C SER A 214 12.19 18.58 15.61
N PRO A 215 12.34 19.00 16.88
CA PRO A 215 13.01 20.25 17.20
C PRO A 215 14.44 20.22 16.66
N ARG A 216 14.80 21.23 15.90
CA ARG A 216 16.14 21.30 15.42
C ARG A 216 17.03 21.81 16.51
N THR A 217 18.03 21.03 16.81
CA THR A 217 19.01 21.49 17.71
C THR A 217 20.09 22.04 16.87
N GLY A 218 20.29 23.31 17.10
CA GLY A 218 21.42 23.95 16.61
C GLY A 218 22.00 23.54 15.32
N GLY A 219 21.81 24.18 14.32
CA GLY A 219 22.49 24.06 13.10
C GLY A 219 22.39 22.82 12.35
N GLY A 220 21.66 22.11 12.84
CA GLY A 220 21.55 20.93 12.27
C GLY A 220 21.12 20.93 10.91
N LEU A 221 21.85 20.68 10.09
CA LEU A 221 21.56 20.64 8.91
C LEU A 221 20.98 19.60 8.49
N SER A 222 20.43 19.46 8.37
CA SER A 222 19.76 18.62 8.07
C SER A 222 19.73 17.79 7.29
N HIS A 223 20.27 17.65 6.93
CA HIS A 223 20.34 16.71 6.44
C HIS A 223 19.32 16.05 6.09
N HIS A 224 18.73 16.30 6.27
CA HIS A 224 17.76 15.68 6.05
C HIS A 224 17.47 15.46 4.92
N HIS A 225 17.84 15.82 4.49
CA HIS A 225 17.71 15.20 3.56
C HIS A 225 16.51 14.83 3.03
N LEU A 226 16.48 14.60 1.98
CA LEU A 226 15.51 14.22 1.11
C LEU A 226 15.28 12.80 1.26
N PRO A 227 14.20 12.43 1.92
CA PRO A 227 13.98 11.06 2.30
C PRO A 227 13.96 10.07 1.15
N PHE A 228 13.67 10.55 -0.05
CA PHE A 228 13.61 9.68 -1.20
C PHE A 228 14.93 9.32 -1.82
N PHE A 229 15.99 9.97 -1.37
CA PHE A 229 17.30 9.71 -1.91
C PHE A 229 18.20 8.97 -0.94
N THR A 230 17.70 8.70 0.24
CA THR A 230 18.48 8.01 1.21
C THR A 230 18.02 6.59 1.33
N ARG A 231 18.15 5.82 0.29
CA ARG A 231 17.69 4.55 0.40
C ARG A 231 18.56 3.58 0.01
#